data_acc7b9873d49c4d042e2ff8271b90698
#
_entry.id   acc7b9873d49c4d042e2ff8271b90698
#
_cell.length_a   1.000
_cell.length_b   1.000
_cell.length_c   1.000
_cell.angle_alpha   90.00
_cell.angle_beta   90.00
_cell.angle_gamma   90.00
#
_symmetry.space_group_name_H-M   'P 1'
#
loop_
_entity.id
_entity.type
_entity.pdbx_description
1 polymer ?
#
loop_
_entity_poly.entity_id
_entity_poly.type
_entity_poly.pdbx_seq_one_letter_code
_entity_poly.pdbx_strand_id
1 'polypeptide(L)'
;DAIAVVPWKGGSQQLEDSAIDAADAVIVYGSSQTTKLIAGKVAGSKPCLGYGAKVGLAFIGREALRPDTYADTVHRVAVDIATYDQQSCLAPQTVFVETGGALTPREVAQLLGGELENQQRKYPRSVLSDAENVAIQRARTDAEMRALMGGKAAVFASGHSTAWSVLYRELDGSGADEDVASLMSPLNRTV
;
A
#
# COMPACT_ATOMS: atom_id res chain seq x y z
N ASP A 1 -10.52 -1.19 -36.20
CA ASP A 1 -10.05 -1.86 -34.97
C ASP A 1 -10.50 -1.09 -33.75
N ALA A 2 -10.90 -1.80 -32.71
CA ALA A 2 -11.48 -1.19 -31.50
C ALA A 2 -10.42 -0.71 -30.48
N ILE A 3 -9.17 -1.13 -30.61
CA ILE A 3 -8.09 -0.83 -29.65
C ILE A 3 -6.80 -0.50 -30.43
N ALA A 4 -6.14 0.59 -30.02
CA ALA A 4 -4.80 0.94 -30.45
C ALA A 4 -3.94 1.20 -29.20
N VAL A 5 -2.68 0.70 -29.18
CA VAL A 5 -1.70 0.98 -28.14
C VAL A 5 -0.56 1.77 -28.74
N VAL A 6 -0.39 2.99 -28.28
CA VAL A 6 0.65 3.90 -28.79
C VAL A 6 1.55 4.32 -27.63
N PRO A 7 2.79 3.79 -27.54
CA PRO A 7 3.72 4.17 -26.50
C PRO A 7 4.45 5.47 -26.87
N TRP A 8 4.59 6.38 -25.90
CA TRP A 8 5.48 7.55 -25.99
C TRP A 8 6.07 7.93 -24.64
N LYS A 9 7.14 8.70 -24.68
CA LYS A 9 7.75 9.21 -23.45
C LYS A 9 6.87 10.30 -22.84
N GLY A 10 6.57 10.21 -21.56
CA GLY A 10 5.80 11.23 -20.82
C GLY A 10 6.45 12.62 -20.96
N GLY A 11 5.61 13.66 -21.07
CA GLY A 11 6.03 15.03 -21.33
C GLY A 11 6.20 15.38 -22.82
N SER A 12 5.86 14.47 -23.75
CA SER A 12 5.77 14.77 -25.17
C SER A 12 4.47 15.54 -25.45
N GLN A 13 4.51 16.85 -25.26
CA GLN A 13 3.34 17.72 -25.30
C GLN A 13 2.51 17.55 -26.60
N GLN A 14 3.19 17.53 -27.74
CA GLN A 14 2.52 17.41 -29.04
C GLN A 14 1.72 16.10 -29.17
N LEU A 15 2.27 14.97 -28.70
CA LEU A 15 1.59 13.68 -28.76
C LEU A 15 0.43 13.59 -27.76
N GLU A 16 0.65 14.12 -26.55
CA GLU A 16 -0.38 14.20 -25.52
C GLU A 16 -1.56 15.04 -25.99
N ASP A 17 -1.31 16.24 -26.52
CA ASP A 17 -2.34 17.13 -27.01
C ASP A 17 -3.10 16.53 -28.20
N SER A 18 -2.39 15.89 -29.16
CA SER A 18 -3.02 15.22 -30.29
C SER A 18 -3.91 14.05 -29.84
N ALA A 19 -3.46 13.26 -28.85
CA ALA A 19 -4.26 12.15 -28.31
C ALA A 19 -5.51 12.66 -27.57
N ILE A 20 -5.37 13.73 -26.77
CA ILE A 20 -6.48 14.35 -26.04
C ILE A 20 -7.50 14.95 -27.02
N ASP A 21 -7.04 15.61 -28.06
CA ASP A 21 -7.92 16.25 -29.07
C ASP A 21 -8.73 15.22 -29.86
N ALA A 22 -8.10 14.10 -30.20
CA ALA A 22 -8.74 13.01 -30.96
C ALA A 22 -9.73 12.17 -30.13
N ALA A 23 -9.66 12.24 -28.78
CA ALA A 23 -10.49 11.42 -27.90
C ALA A 23 -11.85 12.08 -27.61
N ASP A 24 -12.93 11.31 -27.52
CA ASP A 24 -14.25 11.76 -27.05
C ASP A 24 -14.31 11.84 -25.51
N ALA A 25 -13.53 11.02 -24.82
CA ALA A 25 -13.38 11.03 -23.36
C ALA A 25 -11.95 10.62 -22.99
N VAL A 26 -11.45 11.11 -21.85
CA VAL A 26 -10.09 10.82 -21.37
C VAL A 26 -10.14 10.14 -20.02
N ILE A 27 -9.46 9.01 -19.89
CA ILE A 27 -9.23 8.33 -18.60
C ILE A 27 -7.74 8.38 -18.32
N VAL A 28 -7.37 8.90 -17.15
CA VAL A 28 -5.97 9.09 -16.75
C VAL A 28 -5.66 8.25 -15.52
N TYR A 29 -4.69 7.36 -15.63
CA TYR A 29 -4.08 6.65 -14.51
C TYR A 29 -2.67 7.19 -14.28
N GLY A 30 -2.34 7.59 -13.06
CA GLY A 30 -1.00 8.09 -12.77
C GLY A 30 -0.89 8.76 -11.41
N SER A 31 0.23 9.46 -11.17
CA SER A 31 0.40 10.26 -9.97
C SER A 31 -0.66 11.36 -9.88
N SER A 32 -0.94 11.88 -8.69
CA SER A 32 -1.84 13.01 -8.51
C SER A 32 -1.41 14.26 -9.31
N GLN A 33 -0.10 14.40 -9.52
CA GLN A 33 0.44 15.47 -10.37
C GLN A 33 0.12 15.22 -11.85
N THR A 34 0.34 14.00 -12.34
CA THR A 34 0.03 13.62 -13.74
C THR A 34 -1.44 13.76 -14.04
N THR A 35 -2.31 13.26 -13.16
CA THR A 35 -3.77 13.37 -13.36
C THR A 35 -4.25 14.81 -13.40
N LYS A 36 -3.70 15.70 -12.55
CA LYS A 36 -3.99 17.13 -12.58
C LYS A 36 -3.50 17.80 -13.85
N LEU A 37 -2.28 17.50 -14.30
CA LEU A 37 -1.71 18.05 -15.53
C LEU A 37 -2.54 17.69 -16.76
N ILE A 38 -2.89 16.42 -16.92
CA ILE A 38 -3.70 15.96 -18.06
C ILE A 38 -5.13 16.52 -17.98
N ALA A 39 -5.76 16.49 -16.81
CA ALA A 39 -7.10 17.06 -16.63
C ALA A 39 -7.13 18.58 -16.98
N GLY A 40 -6.07 19.31 -16.70
CA GLY A 40 -5.94 20.72 -17.08
C GLY A 40 -5.81 20.97 -18.59
N LYS A 41 -5.43 19.95 -19.36
CA LYS A 41 -5.35 20.02 -20.83
C LYS A 41 -6.66 19.64 -21.52
N VAL A 42 -7.52 18.89 -20.86
CA VAL A 42 -8.79 18.41 -21.42
C VAL A 42 -9.81 19.55 -21.43
N ALA A 43 -10.42 19.83 -22.57
CA ALA A 43 -11.45 20.85 -22.68
C ALA A 43 -12.64 20.55 -21.74
N GLY A 44 -13.19 21.58 -21.09
CA GLY A 44 -14.24 21.44 -20.07
C GLY A 44 -15.54 20.77 -20.53
N SER A 45 -15.77 20.68 -21.85
CA SER A 45 -16.89 19.95 -22.44
C SER A 45 -16.65 18.45 -22.64
N LYS A 46 -15.38 18.00 -22.51
CA LYS A 46 -14.97 16.61 -22.72
C LYS A 46 -14.89 15.86 -21.39
N PRO A 47 -15.53 14.68 -21.23
CA PRO A 47 -15.42 13.88 -20.02
C PRO A 47 -13.96 13.52 -19.71
N CYS A 48 -13.52 13.78 -18.48
CA CYS A 48 -12.19 13.42 -18.00
C CYS A 48 -12.29 12.72 -16.63
N LEU A 49 -11.82 11.47 -16.55
CA LEU A 49 -11.78 10.67 -15.33
C LEU A 49 -10.33 10.47 -14.90
N GLY A 50 -9.94 11.03 -13.77
CA GLY A 50 -8.60 10.91 -13.21
C GLY A 50 -8.52 9.90 -12.06
N TYR A 51 -7.66 8.89 -12.19
CA TYR A 51 -7.31 7.93 -11.14
C TYR A 51 -5.89 8.23 -10.66
N GLY A 52 -5.81 9.10 -9.66
CA GLY A 52 -4.55 9.46 -8.99
C GLY A 52 -4.08 8.38 -8.01
N ALA A 53 -2.95 8.67 -7.36
CA ALA A 53 -2.45 7.82 -6.27
C ALA A 53 -3.53 7.65 -5.18
N LYS A 54 -3.72 6.42 -4.74
CA LYS A 54 -4.62 6.02 -3.66
C LYS A 54 -3.80 5.39 -2.55
N VAL A 55 -4.30 5.47 -1.33
CA VAL A 55 -3.79 4.74 -0.18
C VAL A 55 -4.81 3.69 0.18
N GLY A 56 -4.41 2.43 0.16
CA GLY A 56 -5.24 1.31 0.59
C GLY A 56 -5.22 1.18 2.11
N LEU A 57 -6.37 0.98 2.72
CA LEU A 57 -6.53 0.69 4.13
C LEU A 57 -7.34 -0.60 4.28
N ALA A 58 -6.98 -1.43 5.25
CA ALA A 58 -7.79 -2.59 5.65
C ALA A 58 -8.21 -2.44 7.11
N PHE A 59 -9.40 -2.96 7.43
CA PHE A 59 -9.93 -3.00 8.79
C PHE A 59 -10.33 -4.44 9.11
N ILE A 60 -9.77 -4.99 10.18
CA ILE A 60 -10.10 -6.32 10.71
C ILE A 60 -10.90 -6.13 11.98
N GLY A 61 -12.21 -6.40 11.91
CA GLY A 61 -13.08 -6.39 13.08
C GLY A 61 -12.84 -7.63 13.95
N ARG A 62 -13.14 -7.54 15.24
CA ARG A 62 -12.97 -8.66 16.20
C ARG A 62 -13.73 -9.92 15.81
N GLU A 63 -14.84 -9.80 15.10
CA GLU A 63 -15.64 -10.94 14.63
C GLU A 63 -14.92 -11.78 13.58
N ALA A 64 -13.99 -11.19 12.83
CA ALA A 64 -13.14 -11.88 11.86
C ALA A 64 -11.96 -12.62 12.53
N LEU A 65 -11.70 -12.32 13.81
CA LEU A 65 -10.62 -12.90 14.60
C LEU A 65 -11.08 -14.03 15.54
N ARG A 66 -12.15 -14.77 15.17
CA ARG A 66 -12.57 -15.97 15.90
C ARG A 66 -11.65 -17.15 15.59
N PRO A 67 -11.60 -18.19 16.46
CA PRO A 67 -10.73 -19.36 16.28
C PRO A 67 -10.89 -20.09 14.95
N ASP A 68 -12.08 -20.01 14.35
CA ASP A 68 -12.42 -20.67 13.07
C ASP A 68 -12.17 -19.80 11.83
N THR A 69 -11.92 -18.49 11.97
CA THR A 69 -11.83 -17.55 10.84
C THR A 69 -10.52 -16.76 10.76
N TYR A 70 -9.81 -16.57 11.87
CA TYR A 70 -8.64 -15.68 11.88
C TYR A 70 -7.56 -16.09 10.88
N ALA A 71 -7.33 -17.38 10.69
CA ALA A 71 -6.28 -17.87 9.81
C ALA A 71 -6.57 -17.50 8.33
N ASP A 72 -7.81 -17.68 7.88
CA ASP A 72 -8.24 -17.29 6.54
C ASP A 72 -8.23 -15.75 6.38
N THR A 73 -8.64 -15.01 7.41
CA THR A 73 -8.62 -13.53 7.41
C THR A 73 -7.20 -13.01 7.23
N VAL A 74 -6.25 -13.49 8.04
CA VAL A 74 -4.83 -13.07 7.96
C VAL A 74 -4.22 -13.47 6.63
N HIS A 75 -4.52 -14.68 6.14
CA HIS A 75 -4.06 -15.14 4.83
C HIS A 75 -4.52 -14.22 3.70
N ARG A 76 -5.80 -13.85 3.65
CA ARG A 76 -6.35 -12.96 2.62
C ARG A 76 -5.69 -11.58 2.66
N VAL A 77 -5.51 -11.00 3.84
CA VAL A 77 -4.80 -9.72 3.99
C VAL A 77 -3.36 -9.82 3.48
N ALA A 78 -2.66 -10.92 3.77
CA ALA A 78 -1.31 -11.14 3.26
C ALA A 78 -1.28 -11.26 1.72
N VAL A 79 -2.27 -11.90 1.11
CA VAL A 79 -2.44 -11.98 -0.35
C VAL A 79 -2.65 -10.58 -0.94
N ASP A 80 -3.55 -9.78 -0.36
CA ASP A 80 -3.83 -8.42 -0.82
C ASP A 80 -2.58 -7.52 -0.75
N ILE A 81 -1.77 -7.66 0.32
CA ILE A 81 -0.49 -6.94 0.47
C ILE A 81 0.54 -7.44 -0.56
N ALA A 82 0.65 -8.75 -0.77
CA ALA A 82 1.67 -9.32 -1.65
C ALA A 82 1.37 -9.11 -3.13
N THR A 83 0.09 -9.00 -3.50
CA THR A 83 -0.36 -8.82 -4.87
C THR A 83 0.20 -7.53 -5.46
N TYR A 84 0.86 -7.64 -6.62
CA TYR A 84 1.59 -6.56 -7.28
C TYR A 84 2.59 -5.83 -6.38
N ASP A 85 3.21 -6.54 -5.44
CA ASP A 85 4.17 -5.98 -4.48
C ASP A 85 3.64 -4.76 -3.69
N GLN A 86 2.34 -4.80 -3.33
CA GLN A 86 1.62 -3.70 -2.64
C GLN A 86 1.47 -2.42 -3.49
N GLN A 87 1.75 -2.48 -4.78
CA GLN A 87 1.64 -1.31 -5.68
C GLN A 87 0.24 -1.14 -6.29
N SER A 88 -0.65 -2.11 -6.08
CA SER A 88 -2.05 -1.98 -6.47
C SER A 88 -2.74 -0.87 -5.66
N CYS A 89 -3.62 -0.11 -6.31
CA CYS A 89 -4.45 0.89 -5.63
C CYS A 89 -5.40 0.31 -4.57
N LEU A 90 -5.61 -1.01 -4.56
CA LEU A 90 -6.42 -1.75 -3.58
C LEU A 90 -5.56 -2.43 -2.50
N ALA A 91 -4.22 -2.49 -2.67
CA ALA A 91 -3.36 -3.12 -1.69
C ALA A 91 -3.30 -2.27 -0.40
N PRO A 92 -3.56 -2.87 0.77
CA PRO A 92 -3.53 -2.13 2.02
C PRO A 92 -2.08 -1.76 2.39
N GLN A 93 -1.88 -0.49 2.68
CA GLN A 93 -0.63 0.04 3.23
C GLN A 93 -0.68 0.11 4.76
N THR A 94 -1.89 0.13 5.31
CA THR A 94 -2.13 0.08 6.76
C THR A 94 -3.30 -0.85 7.03
N VAL A 95 -3.15 -1.68 8.05
CA VAL A 95 -4.18 -2.60 8.53
C VAL A 95 -4.55 -2.21 9.96
N PHE A 96 -5.78 -1.77 10.15
CA PHE A 96 -6.34 -1.51 11.47
C PHE A 96 -6.97 -2.78 12.02
N VAL A 97 -6.61 -3.15 13.24
CA VAL A 97 -7.09 -4.37 13.90
C VAL A 97 -7.84 -3.98 15.16
N GLU A 98 -9.11 -4.36 15.24
CA GLU A 98 -9.93 -4.12 16.42
C GLU A 98 -9.50 -5.03 17.58
N THR A 99 -9.47 -4.48 18.79
CA THR A 99 -9.20 -5.22 20.02
C THR A 99 -10.40 -6.05 20.47
N GLY A 100 -10.15 -7.08 21.30
CA GLY A 100 -11.21 -7.90 21.88
C GLY A 100 -11.66 -9.10 21.05
N GLY A 101 -10.94 -9.45 19.99
CA GLY A 101 -11.05 -10.74 19.29
C GLY A 101 -10.36 -11.87 20.06
N ALA A 102 -10.35 -13.08 19.50
CA ALA A 102 -9.62 -14.22 20.05
C ALA A 102 -8.10 -14.05 19.97
N LEU A 103 -7.61 -13.16 19.08
CA LEU A 103 -6.24 -12.76 18.95
C LEU A 103 -6.09 -11.28 19.29
N THR A 104 -4.98 -10.94 19.92
CA THR A 104 -4.57 -9.54 20.10
C THR A 104 -4.08 -8.96 18.76
N PRO A 105 -4.16 -7.64 18.55
CA PRO A 105 -3.61 -7.01 17.34
C PRO A 105 -2.13 -7.33 17.10
N ARG A 106 -1.34 -7.49 18.18
CA ARG A 106 0.08 -7.88 18.08
C ARG A 106 0.26 -9.30 17.56
N GLU A 107 -0.57 -10.25 17.99
CA GLU A 107 -0.56 -11.63 17.50
C GLU A 107 -0.98 -11.67 16.02
N VAL A 108 -1.98 -10.87 15.63
CA VAL A 108 -2.36 -10.71 14.21
C VAL A 108 -1.18 -10.19 13.40
N ALA A 109 -0.47 -9.17 13.86
CA ALA A 109 0.71 -8.64 13.19
C ALA A 109 1.82 -9.70 13.03
N GLN A 110 2.06 -10.51 14.06
CA GLN A 110 3.03 -11.61 13.99
C GLN A 110 2.62 -12.70 12.98
N LEU A 111 1.35 -13.10 12.99
CA LEU A 111 0.80 -14.07 12.04
C LEU A 111 0.84 -13.55 10.59
N LEU A 112 0.53 -12.27 10.41
CA LEU A 112 0.63 -11.60 9.11
C LEU A 112 2.07 -11.65 8.58
N GLY A 113 3.06 -11.45 9.43
CA GLY A 113 4.47 -11.63 9.06
C GLY A 113 4.77 -13.05 8.58
N GLY A 114 4.25 -14.09 9.25
CA GLY A 114 4.38 -15.48 8.82
C GLY A 114 3.71 -15.74 7.46
N GLU A 115 2.54 -15.18 7.23
CA GLU A 115 1.85 -15.31 5.93
C GLU A 115 2.56 -14.54 4.82
N LEU A 116 3.12 -13.37 5.08
CA LEU A 116 3.94 -12.64 4.11
C LEU A 116 5.22 -13.40 3.75
N GLU A 117 5.82 -14.13 4.69
CA GLU A 117 6.94 -15.03 4.41
C GLU A 117 6.49 -16.19 3.49
N ASN A 118 5.30 -16.76 3.71
CA ASN A 118 4.72 -17.78 2.84
C ASN A 118 4.48 -17.23 1.43
N GLN A 119 3.92 -16.02 1.32
CA GLN A 119 3.72 -15.34 0.04
C GLN A 119 5.05 -15.07 -0.66
N GLN A 120 6.09 -14.65 0.08
CA GLN A 120 7.42 -14.40 -0.47
C GLN A 120 8.06 -15.68 -1.05
N ARG A 121 7.86 -16.83 -0.40
CA ARG A 121 8.36 -18.13 -0.93
C ARG A 121 7.63 -18.54 -2.21
N LYS A 122 6.33 -18.31 -2.27
CA LYS A 122 5.49 -18.68 -3.42
C LYS A 122 5.62 -17.71 -4.59
N TYR A 123 5.67 -16.44 -4.28
CA TYR A 123 5.73 -15.32 -5.22
C TYR A 123 6.81 -14.34 -4.75
N PRO A 124 8.09 -14.63 -5.06
CA PRO A 124 9.18 -13.75 -4.67
C PRO A 124 8.95 -12.33 -5.20
N ARG A 125 9.22 -11.35 -4.35
CA ARG A 125 9.11 -9.95 -4.71
C ARG A 125 10.11 -9.59 -5.81
N SER A 126 9.74 -8.62 -6.66
CA SER A 126 10.64 -8.01 -7.64
C SER A 126 11.85 -7.32 -6.98
N VAL A 127 12.88 -7.06 -7.78
CA VAL A 127 14.08 -6.34 -7.32
C VAL A 127 13.72 -4.90 -7.00
N LEU A 128 14.10 -4.45 -5.82
CA LEU A 128 13.97 -3.07 -5.39
C LEU A 128 15.19 -2.24 -5.76
N SER A 129 14.98 -0.95 -5.96
CA SER A 129 16.07 0.03 -6.01
C SER A 129 16.72 0.19 -4.62
N ASP A 130 17.96 0.71 -4.61
CA ASP A 130 18.65 1.02 -3.35
C ASP A 130 17.86 2.03 -2.50
N ALA A 131 17.22 3.00 -3.14
CA ALA A 131 16.41 4.00 -2.47
C ALA A 131 15.20 3.37 -1.74
N GLU A 132 14.52 2.40 -2.37
CA GLU A 132 13.41 1.67 -1.75
C GLU A 132 13.90 0.78 -0.59
N ASN A 133 15.03 0.09 -0.76
CA ASN A 133 15.63 -0.70 0.30
C ASN A 133 15.99 0.16 1.52
N VAL A 134 16.62 1.31 1.30
CA VAL A 134 16.96 2.27 2.38
C VAL A 134 15.70 2.78 3.07
N ALA A 135 14.66 3.10 2.32
CA ALA A 135 13.41 3.59 2.89
C ALA A 135 12.71 2.53 3.78
N ILE A 136 12.71 1.24 3.36
CA ILE A 136 12.19 0.14 4.18
C ILE A 136 13.01 -0.03 5.47
N GLN A 137 14.34 -0.03 5.37
CA GLN A 137 15.21 -0.15 6.55
C GLN A 137 14.99 1.01 7.53
N ARG A 138 14.85 2.23 7.02
CA ARG A 138 14.54 3.39 7.83
C ARG A 138 13.21 3.22 8.57
N ALA A 139 12.15 2.79 7.90
CA ALA A 139 10.86 2.55 8.52
C ALA A 139 10.93 1.49 9.64
N ARG A 140 11.70 0.39 9.41
CA ARG A 140 11.96 -0.62 10.44
C ARG A 140 12.68 -0.01 11.66
N THR A 141 13.78 0.71 11.43
CA THR A 141 14.56 1.35 12.48
C THR A 141 13.73 2.34 13.29
N ASP A 142 12.91 3.15 12.62
CA ASP A 142 12.01 4.10 13.29
C ASP A 142 10.99 3.37 14.19
N ALA A 143 10.45 2.24 13.75
CA ALA A 143 9.53 1.42 14.55
C ALA A 143 10.24 0.72 15.73
N GLU A 144 11.46 0.19 15.53
CA GLU A 144 12.29 -0.40 16.59
C GLU A 144 12.66 0.64 17.64
N MET A 145 13.06 1.84 17.24
CA MET A 145 13.37 2.93 18.16
C MET A 145 12.16 3.33 19.00
N ARG A 146 10.97 3.40 18.41
CA ARG A 146 9.73 3.63 19.17
C ARG A 146 9.50 2.55 20.23
N ALA A 147 9.69 1.28 19.88
CA ALA A 147 9.57 0.16 20.82
C ALA A 147 10.58 0.27 21.96
N LEU A 148 11.84 0.61 21.67
CA LEU A 148 12.90 0.80 22.67
C LEU A 148 12.63 2.00 23.61
N MET A 149 11.98 3.04 23.13
CA MET A 149 11.60 4.21 23.92
C MET A 149 10.34 3.98 24.77
N GLY A 150 9.86 2.75 24.88
CA GLY A 150 8.70 2.38 25.69
C GLY A 150 7.35 2.52 24.98
N GLY A 151 7.35 2.79 23.67
CA GLY A 151 6.14 2.76 22.86
C GLY A 151 5.62 1.33 22.67
N LYS A 152 4.31 1.16 22.60
CA LYS A 152 3.66 -0.13 22.31
C LYS A 152 3.79 -0.43 20.79
N ALA A 153 4.99 -0.77 20.36
CA ALA A 153 5.34 -1.04 18.98
C ALA A 153 6.13 -2.36 18.86
N ALA A 154 6.15 -2.94 17.66
CA ALA A 154 6.99 -4.09 17.33
C ALA A 154 7.26 -4.13 15.82
N VAL A 155 8.34 -4.78 15.43
CA VAL A 155 8.70 -5.05 14.05
C VAL A 155 8.76 -6.55 13.82
N PHE A 156 8.02 -7.04 12.85
CA PHE A 156 8.12 -8.38 12.32
C PHE A 156 8.59 -8.25 10.87
N ALA A 157 9.72 -8.83 10.51
CA ALA A 157 10.32 -8.59 9.21
C ALA A 157 11.14 -9.80 8.74
N SER A 158 11.38 -9.88 7.44
CA SER A 158 12.31 -10.85 6.86
C SER A 158 13.72 -10.63 7.39
N GLY A 159 14.40 -11.72 7.84
CA GLY A 159 15.62 -11.65 8.66
C GLY A 159 16.82 -10.97 7.99
N HIS A 160 17.13 -11.33 6.74
CA HIS A 160 18.34 -10.84 6.06
C HIS A 160 18.04 -10.04 4.78
N SER A 161 16.81 -9.61 4.61
CA SER A 161 16.36 -8.90 3.41
C SER A 161 15.28 -7.88 3.75
N THR A 162 14.87 -7.10 2.77
CA THR A 162 13.73 -6.19 2.85
C THR A 162 12.47 -6.79 2.22
N ALA A 163 12.38 -8.12 2.10
CA ALA A 163 11.34 -8.80 1.35
C ALA A 163 9.92 -8.47 1.84
N TRP A 164 9.74 -8.36 3.13
CA TRP A 164 8.49 -7.94 3.75
C TRP A 164 8.73 -7.37 5.16
N SER A 165 7.81 -6.55 5.64
CA SER A 165 7.82 -5.99 7.00
C SER A 165 6.39 -5.79 7.51
N VAL A 166 6.15 -6.05 8.77
CA VAL A 166 4.95 -5.65 9.51
C VAL A 166 5.38 -4.78 10.67
N LEU A 167 4.98 -3.51 10.63
CA LEU A 167 5.31 -2.51 11.62
C LEU A 167 4.10 -2.30 12.53
N TYR A 168 4.08 -3.02 13.65
CA TYR A 168 2.98 -2.95 14.61
C TYR A 168 3.09 -1.71 15.50
N ARG A 169 1.96 -1.05 15.71
CA ARG A 169 1.80 0.02 16.69
C ARG A 169 0.41 -0.04 17.33
N GLU A 170 0.35 0.10 18.66
CA GLU A 170 -0.93 0.29 19.36
C GLU A 170 -1.29 1.77 19.37
N LEU A 171 -2.54 2.08 18.99
CA LEU A 171 -3.09 3.42 19.07
C LEU A 171 -3.77 3.58 20.44
N ASP A 172 -3.45 4.64 21.17
CA ASP A 172 -3.96 4.86 22.53
C ASP A 172 -5.36 5.48 22.57
N GLY A 173 -5.98 5.68 21.41
CA GLY A 173 -7.33 6.24 21.31
C GLY A 173 -7.43 7.74 21.62
N SER A 174 -6.34 8.39 21.99
CA SER A 174 -6.29 9.85 22.21
C SER A 174 -6.40 10.65 20.91
N GLY A 175 -6.30 9.97 19.79
CA GLY A 175 -6.70 10.29 18.38
C GLY A 175 -6.49 11.69 17.83
N ALA A 176 -6.09 12.63 18.62
CA ALA A 176 -6.13 14.04 18.27
C ALA A 176 -4.93 14.52 17.43
N ASP A 177 -3.80 13.82 17.42
CA ASP A 177 -2.56 14.35 16.85
C ASP A 177 -1.74 13.34 16.01
N GLU A 178 -2.24 12.14 15.77
CA GLU A 178 -1.51 11.21 14.93
C GLU A 178 -1.83 11.47 13.46
N ASP A 179 -0.91 12.15 12.79
CA ASP A 179 -0.92 12.28 11.33
C ASP A 179 -1.07 10.88 10.70
N VAL A 180 -2.25 10.62 10.14
CA VAL A 180 -2.55 9.35 9.44
C VAL A 180 -1.49 9.05 8.38
N ALA A 181 -0.88 10.08 7.78
CA ALA A 181 0.24 9.92 6.87
C ALA A 181 1.44 9.23 7.52
N SER A 182 1.64 9.39 8.85
CA SER A 182 2.71 8.70 9.58
C SER A 182 2.47 7.19 9.76
N LEU A 183 1.23 6.75 9.57
CA LEU A 183 0.81 5.35 9.65
C LEU A 183 0.91 4.64 8.29
N MET A 184 1.10 5.39 7.21
CA MET A 184 1.14 4.85 5.87
C MET A 184 2.56 4.50 5.49
N SER A 185 2.76 3.26 5.13
CA SER A 185 4.01 2.83 4.53
C SER A 185 3.87 2.92 3.01
N PRO A 186 4.65 3.76 2.32
CA PRO A 186 4.63 3.81 0.86
C PRO A 186 5.41 2.65 0.22
N LEU A 187 5.77 1.62 0.99
CA LEU A 187 6.86 0.75 0.63
C LEU A 187 6.40 -0.70 0.47
N ASN A 188 6.66 -1.22 -0.70
CA ASN A 188 6.49 -2.59 -1.16
C ASN A 188 6.51 -3.66 -0.06
N ARG A 189 5.36 -4.32 0.20
CA ARG A 189 5.16 -5.36 1.21
C ARG A 189 5.60 -4.93 2.62
N THR A 190 5.46 -3.64 2.92
CA THR A 190 5.64 -3.08 4.27
C THR A 190 4.29 -2.52 4.74
N VAL A 191 3.79 -2.99 5.86
CA VAL A 191 2.47 -2.67 6.43
C VAL A 191 2.56 -2.45 7.93
#